data_7f7689b449481cc1214a25e4b9639290
#
_entry.id   7f7689b449481cc1214a25e4b9639290
#
_cell.length_a   1.000
_cell.length_b   1.000
_cell.length_c   1.000
_cell.angle_alpha   90.00
_cell.angle_beta   90.00
_cell.angle_gamma   90.00
#
_symmetry.space_group_name_H-M   'P 1'
#
loop_
_entity.id
_entity.type
_entity.pdbx_description
1 polymer ?
#
loop_
_entity_poly.entity_id
_entity_poly.type
_entity_poly.pdbx_seq_one_letter_code
_entity_poly.pdbx_strand_id
1 'polypeptide(L)'
;MAAGRTTNGPGRMSTTENLIQRATASTPLALAPLNATSLRDQAYTLIKAAIADTDIYNPNQELRLDERQLITALGVSRTPIREALSLLEQEGFVRTIPRRGIYIVRKSKQQIIEMIQVWAALESMAARLATLHAPDAEIAKLRHLFDEFQNSPPNEHLDEYSDANIAFHTEVIRLGGSQTIIDTTRNLLLHVRAVRRATISQSDRAARSIIDNLKIIEALEKRDTELAERLTRQHTLDLATHVDRYGDFLG
;
A
#
# COMPACT_ATOMS: atom_id res chain seq x y z
N MET A 1 -78.30 -39.00 -27.55
CA MET A 1 -76.98 -39.07 -28.17
C MET A 1 -75.98 -38.34 -27.28
N ALA A 2 -75.08 -39.08 -26.63
CA ALA A 2 -74.18 -38.60 -25.62
C ALA A 2 -72.86 -38.19 -26.26
N ALA A 3 -72.34 -37.00 -25.96
CA ALA A 3 -71.01 -36.57 -26.29
C ALA A 3 -70.13 -36.59 -25.06
N GLY A 4 -69.16 -37.50 -25.05
CA GLY A 4 -68.20 -37.64 -23.95
C GLY A 4 -67.16 -36.49 -23.93
N ARG A 5 -66.97 -35.92 -22.73
CA ARG A 5 -65.83 -35.03 -22.41
C ARG A 5 -64.67 -35.87 -21.89
N THR A 6 -63.56 -35.88 -22.57
CA THR A 6 -62.28 -36.36 -22.04
C THR A 6 -61.59 -35.24 -21.31
N THR A 7 -61.46 -35.37 -20.00
CA THR A 7 -60.62 -34.48 -19.17
C THR A 7 -59.18 -35.01 -19.17
N ASN A 8 -58.28 -34.24 -19.79
CA ASN A 8 -56.85 -34.48 -19.63
C ASN A 8 -56.39 -33.95 -18.26
N GLY A 9 -55.96 -34.86 -17.40
CA GLY A 9 -55.35 -34.52 -16.11
C GLY A 9 -53.92 -34.02 -16.29
N PRO A 10 -53.40 -33.20 -15.37
CA PRO A 10 -52.02 -32.70 -15.48
C PRO A 10 -51.04 -33.85 -15.37
N GLY A 11 -50.12 -33.94 -16.39
CA GLY A 11 -49.05 -34.92 -16.43
C GLY A 11 -48.14 -34.82 -15.21
N ARG A 12 -47.99 -35.92 -14.46
CA ARG A 12 -46.96 -36.03 -13.43
C ARG A 12 -45.60 -35.97 -14.08
N MET A 13 -44.84 -34.92 -13.78
CA MET A 13 -43.42 -34.83 -14.13
C MET A 13 -42.66 -36.03 -13.54
N SER A 14 -41.76 -36.60 -14.29
CA SER A 14 -40.98 -37.77 -13.88
C SER A 14 -40.07 -37.43 -12.70
N THR A 15 -39.82 -38.42 -11.84
CA THR A 15 -38.95 -38.28 -10.65
C THR A 15 -37.54 -37.76 -11.01
N THR A 16 -37.11 -38.06 -12.24
CA THR A 16 -35.80 -37.63 -12.77
C THR A 16 -35.77 -36.13 -13.12
N GLU A 17 -36.87 -35.57 -13.67
CA GLU A 17 -36.98 -34.12 -13.96
C GLU A 17 -37.03 -33.31 -12.67
N ASN A 18 -37.68 -33.82 -11.63
CA ASN A 18 -37.69 -33.17 -10.30
C ASN A 18 -36.32 -33.20 -9.60
N LEU A 19 -35.50 -34.23 -9.82
CA LEU A 19 -34.13 -34.31 -9.31
C LEU A 19 -33.17 -33.37 -10.06
N ILE A 20 -33.35 -33.20 -11.38
CA ILE A 20 -32.53 -32.28 -12.17
C ILE A 20 -32.87 -30.81 -11.82
N GLN A 21 -34.14 -30.47 -11.65
CA GLN A 21 -34.53 -29.11 -11.20
C GLN A 21 -34.07 -28.78 -9.76
N ARG A 22 -33.98 -29.78 -8.87
CA ARG A 22 -33.39 -29.57 -7.54
C ARG A 22 -31.88 -29.43 -7.53
N ALA A 23 -31.18 -30.01 -8.52
CA ALA A 23 -29.70 -29.90 -8.63
C ALA A 23 -29.24 -28.56 -9.21
N THR A 24 -30.11 -27.79 -9.86
CA THR A 24 -29.77 -26.47 -10.45
C THR A 24 -30.20 -25.27 -9.59
N ALA A 25 -30.91 -25.49 -8.48
CA ALA A 25 -31.20 -24.44 -7.53
C ALA A 25 -29.97 -24.21 -6.62
N SER A 26 -29.00 -23.37 -7.06
CA SER A 26 -28.00 -22.83 -6.17
C SER A 26 -28.72 -22.04 -5.07
N THR A 27 -28.77 -22.59 -3.88
CA THR A 27 -29.26 -21.86 -2.70
C THR A 27 -28.35 -20.64 -2.53
N PRO A 28 -28.82 -19.39 -2.64
CA PRO A 28 -28.00 -18.24 -2.37
C PRO A 28 -27.54 -18.33 -0.92
N LEU A 29 -26.22 -18.47 -0.70
CA LEU A 29 -25.64 -18.39 0.63
C LEU A 29 -25.87 -16.97 1.16
N ALA A 30 -26.85 -16.81 2.04
CA ALA A 30 -27.02 -15.59 2.82
C ALA A 30 -25.95 -15.56 3.91
N LEU A 31 -24.80 -14.95 3.60
CA LEU A 31 -23.73 -14.74 4.58
C LEU A 31 -23.99 -13.42 5.31
N ALA A 32 -24.03 -13.47 6.63
CA ALA A 32 -23.99 -12.26 7.45
C ALA A 32 -22.55 -11.70 7.42
N PRO A 33 -22.36 -10.37 7.37
CA PRO A 33 -21.03 -9.77 7.40
C PRO A 33 -20.34 -10.08 8.73
N LEU A 34 -19.07 -10.49 8.66
CA LEU A 34 -18.21 -10.62 9.84
C LEU A 34 -17.81 -9.21 10.29
N ASN A 35 -18.32 -8.77 11.44
CA ASN A 35 -18.11 -7.41 11.98
C ASN A 35 -16.86 -7.24 12.84
N ALA A 36 -15.99 -8.25 12.96
CA ALA A 36 -14.76 -8.17 13.73
C ALA A 36 -13.54 -8.40 12.82
N THR A 37 -12.55 -7.51 12.89
CA THR A 37 -11.25 -7.73 12.27
C THR A 37 -10.65 -9.03 12.82
N SER A 38 -10.34 -9.98 11.96
CA SER A 38 -9.79 -11.27 12.38
C SER A 38 -8.45 -11.11 13.07
N LEU A 39 -8.09 -12.02 14.00
CA LEU A 39 -6.76 -12.03 14.62
C LEU A 39 -5.64 -12.14 13.57
N ARG A 40 -5.89 -12.82 12.45
CA ARG A 40 -5.01 -12.86 11.29
C ARG A 40 -4.77 -11.47 10.72
N ASP A 41 -5.84 -10.69 10.48
CA ASP A 41 -5.74 -9.38 9.84
C ASP A 41 -5.08 -8.35 10.78
N GLN A 42 -5.34 -8.46 12.08
CA GLN A 42 -4.64 -7.67 13.09
C GLN A 42 -3.15 -8.02 13.14
N ALA A 43 -2.80 -9.30 13.19
CA ALA A 43 -1.41 -9.76 13.17
C ALA A 43 -0.70 -9.33 11.88
N TYR A 44 -1.34 -9.49 10.71
CA TYR A 44 -0.81 -9.01 9.43
C TYR A 44 -0.50 -7.52 9.47
N THR A 45 -1.43 -6.69 9.93
CA THR A 45 -1.25 -5.22 9.99
C THR A 45 -0.09 -4.84 10.91
N LEU A 46 -0.02 -5.45 12.11
CA LEU A 46 1.04 -5.15 13.09
C LEU A 46 2.41 -5.63 12.62
N ILE A 47 2.51 -6.83 12.04
CA ILE A 47 3.78 -7.35 11.52
C ILE A 47 4.23 -6.51 10.32
N LYS A 48 3.32 -6.14 9.41
CA LYS A 48 3.64 -5.27 8.26
C LYS A 48 4.14 -3.89 8.70
N ALA A 49 3.51 -3.30 9.72
CA ALA A 49 3.97 -2.04 10.30
C ALA A 49 5.38 -2.17 10.91
N ALA A 50 5.63 -3.22 11.70
CA ALA A 50 6.95 -3.47 12.28
C ALA A 50 8.04 -3.69 11.21
N ILE A 51 7.71 -4.35 10.09
CA ILE A 51 8.62 -4.47 8.94
C ILE A 51 8.90 -3.08 8.33
N ALA A 52 7.88 -2.22 8.20
CA ALA A 52 8.03 -0.88 7.64
C ALA A 52 8.92 0.03 8.50
N ASP A 53 8.92 -0.17 9.82
CA ASP A 53 9.75 0.57 10.77
C ASP A 53 11.17 0.01 10.92
N THR A 54 11.41 -1.20 10.39
CA THR A 54 12.75 -1.81 10.39
C THR A 54 13.60 -1.19 9.28
N ASP A 55 14.87 -0.86 9.61
CA ASP A 55 15.86 -0.46 8.58
C ASP A 55 16.32 -1.69 7.79
N ILE A 56 15.47 -2.10 6.83
CA ILE A 56 15.68 -3.32 6.05
C ILE A 56 16.89 -3.27 5.13
N TYR A 57 17.47 -2.09 4.88
CA TYR A 57 18.64 -1.90 4.01
C TYR A 57 19.94 -1.73 4.80
N ASN A 58 19.89 -1.69 6.13
CA ASN A 58 21.08 -1.74 6.96
C ASN A 58 21.75 -3.13 6.84
N PRO A 59 23.01 -3.22 6.40
CA PRO A 59 23.68 -4.53 6.22
C PRO A 59 23.85 -5.30 7.54
N ASN A 60 23.87 -4.61 8.68
CA ASN A 60 24.02 -5.22 10.01
C ASN A 60 22.67 -5.63 10.63
N GLN A 61 21.55 -5.31 10.01
CA GLN A 61 20.22 -5.65 10.52
C GLN A 61 19.88 -7.11 10.26
N GLU A 62 19.55 -7.85 11.32
CA GLU A 62 18.99 -9.20 11.19
C GLU A 62 17.56 -9.10 10.63
N LEU A 63 17.32 -9.77 9.52
CA LEU A 63 16.02 -9.75 8.82
C LEU A 63 15.21 -11.02 9.05
N ARG A 64 15.63 -11.88 9.99
CA ARG A 64 14.91 -13.10 10.34
C ARG A 64 13.76 -12.78 11.28
N LEU A 65 12.55 -13.27 10.92
CA LEU A 65 11.39 -13.23 11.79
C LEU A 65 11.27 -14.53 12.57
N ASP A 66 11.20 -14.42 13.90
CA ASP A 66 10.97 -15.57 14.78
C ASP A 66 9.47 -15.71 15.07
N GLU A 67 8.86 -16.79 14.56
CA GLU A 67 7.43 -17.10 14.75
C GLU A 67 7.05 -17.18 16.24
N ARG A 68 7.94 -17.70 17.11
CA ARG A 68 7.67 -17.81 18.55
C ARG A 68 7.64 -16.43 19.21
N GLN A 69 8.56 -15.56 18.83
CA GLN A 69 8.57 -14.18 19.34
C GLN A 69 7.31 -13.42 18.91
N LEU A 70 6.85 -13.58 17.66
CA LEU A 70 5.61 -12.98 17.18
C LEU A 70 4.38 -13.49 17.95
N ILE A 71 4.30 -14.81 18.22
CA ILE A 71 3.24 -15.41 19.03
C ILE A 71 3.21 -14.80 20.43
N THR A 72 4.37 -14.70 21.06
CA THR A 72 4.49 -14.13 22.42
C THR A 72 4.16 -12.64 22.44
N ALA A 73 4.69 -11.87 21.51
CA ALA A 73 4.51 -10.42 21.45
C ALA A 73 3.05 -10.02 21.17
N LEU A 74 2.36 -10.74 20.29
CA LEU A 74 0.99 -10.44 19.89
C LEU A 74 -0.07 -11.15 20.75
N GLY A 75 0.34 -12.08 21.62
CA GLY A 75 -0.58 -12.79 22.52
C GLY A 75 -1.62 -13.67 21.80
N VAL A 76 -1.30 -14.16 20.59
CA VAL A 76 -2.20 -14.96 19.77
C VAL A 76 -1.64 -16.35 19.52
N SER A 77 -2.49 -17.29 19.10
CA SER A 77 -2.06 -18.64 18.74
C SER A 77 -1.23 -18.68 17.45
N ARG A 78 -0.63 -19.83 17.14
CA ARG A 78 0.22 -20.03 15.96
C ARG A 78 -0.52 -19.83 14.64
N THR A 79 -1.77 -20.25 14.55
CA THR A 79 -2.55 -20.22 13.30
C THR A 79 -2.67 -18.82 12.70
N PRO A 80 -3.21 -17.79 13.39
CA PRO A 80 -3.32 -16.44 12.83
C PRO A 80 -1.95 -15.82 12.46
N ILE A 81 -0.88 -16.14 13.19
CA ILE A 81 0.48 -15.68 12.84
C ILE A 81 0.92 -16.28 11.50
N ARG A 82 0.75 -17.59 11.31
CA ARG A 82 1.15 -18.26 10.06
C ARG A 82 0.33 -17.78 8.86
N GLU A 83 -0.96 -17.58 9.05
CA GLU A 83 -1.82 -17.02 8.01
C GLU A 83 -1.40 -15.59 7.64
N ALA A 84 -1.10 -14.73 8.63
CA ALA A 84 -0.58 -13.39 8.41
C ALA A 84 0.77 -13.39 7.66
N LEU A 85 1.70 -14.26 8.07
CA LEU A 85 3.00 -14.42 7.41
C LEU A 85 2.86 -14.97 5.98
N SER A 86 1.88 -15.86 5.72
CA SER A 86 1.57 -16.33 4.37
C SER A 86 1.07 -15.21 3.46
N LEU A 87 0.22 -14.30 3.98
CA LEU A 87 -0.21 -13.11 3.23
C LEU A 87 0.98 -12.19 2.91
N LEU A 88 1.86 -11.94 3.90
CA LEU A 88 3.06 -11.14 3.70
C LEU A 88 4.03 -11.77 2.69
N GLU A 89 4.08 -13.11 2.63
CA GLU A 89 4.87 -13.84 1.65
C GLU A 89 4.28 -13.73 0.23
N GLN A 90 2.96 -13.82 0.09
CA GLN A 90 2.26 -13.60 -1.18
C GLN A 90 2.46 -12.18 -1.71
N GLU A 91 2.52 -11.18 -0.82
CA GLU A 91 2.83 -9.79 -1.17
C GLU A 91 4.33 -9.53 -1.39
N GLY A 92 5.19 -10.51 -1.12
CA GLY A 92 6.65 -10.42 -1.32
C GLY A 92 7.39 -9.58 -0.28
N PHE A 93 6.81 -9.40 0.93
CA PHE A 93 7.49 -8.73 2.06
C PHE A 93 8.37 -9.68 2.84
N VAL A 94 8.00 -10.94 2.90
CA VAL A 94 8.80 -11.97 3.56
C VAL A 94 8.97 -13.17 2.64
N ARG A 95 9.92 -14.03 2.96
CA ARG A 95 10.17 -15.29 2.27
C ARG A 95 10.49 -16.39 3.26
N THR A 96 9.81 -17.53 3.15
CA THR A 96 10.11 -18.74 3.93
C THR A 96 11.24 -19.51 3.26
N ILE A 97 12.33 -19.72 3.99
CA ILE A 97 13.44 -20.56 3.56
C ILE A 97 13.35 -21.89 4.31
N PRO A 98 13.16 -23.03 3.62
CA PRO A 98 13.03 -24.33 4.28
C PRO A 98 14.18 -24.60 5.26
N ARG A 99 13.84 -25.03 6.48
CA ARG A 99 14.76 -25.30 7.60
C ARG A 99 15.56 -24.10 8.13
N ARG A 100 15.45 -22.92 7.54
CA ARG A 100 16.17 -21.69 7.97
C ARG A 100 15.26 -20.66 8.64
N GLY A 101 13.97 -20.63 8.27
CA GLY A 101 12.99 -19.70 8.85
C GLY A 101 12.42 -18.71 7.86
N ILE A 102 11.83 -17.65 8.37
CA ILE A 102 11.16 -16.61 7.62
C ILE A 102 12.03 -15.36 7.65
N TYR A 103 12.23 -14.73 6.50
CA TYR A 103 13.10 -13.56 6.35
C TYR A 103 12.36 -12.43 5.64
N ILE A 104 12.59 -11.19 6.08
CA ILE A 104 12.15 -10.00 5.36
C ILE A 104 12.93 -9.92 4.05
N VAL A 105 12.24 -9.60 2.95
CA VAL A 105 12.82 -9.56 1.60
C VAL A 105 13.40 -8.18 1.33
N ARG A 106 14.69 -8.11 1.03
CA ARG A 106 15.32 -6.94 0.41
C ARG A 106 15.05 -6.96 -1.09
N LYS A 107 14.79 -5.79 -1.65
CA LYS A 107 14.73 -5.60 -3.10
C LYS A 107 16.11 -5.17 -3.61
N SER A 108 16.47 -5.62 -4.80
CA SER A 108 17.69 -5.16 -5.44
C SER A 108 17.58 -3.67 -5.86
N LYS A 109 18.71 -3.01 -6.10
CA LYS A 109 18.79 -1.64 -6.62
C LYS A 109 17.88 -1.44 -7.84
N GLN A 110 17.95 -2.35 -8.80
CA GLN A 110 17.14 -2.31 -10.01
C GLN A 110 15.64 -2.39 -9.69
N GLN A 111 15.22 -3.33 -8.82
CA GLN A 111 13.83 -3.46 -8.41
C GLN A 111 13.32 -2.19 -7.70
N ILE A 112 14.15 -1.57 -6.87
CA ILE A 112 13.81 -0.30 -6.20
C ILE A 112 13.59 0.82 -7.22
N ILE A 113 14.47 0.94 -8.21
CA ILE A 113 14.32 1.95 -9.28
C ILE A 113 13.00 1.74 -10.03
N GLU A 114 12.69 0.52 -10.42
CA GLU A 114 11.42 0.18 -11.10
C GLU A 114 10.19 0.50 -10.22
N MET A 115 10.26 0.19 -8.92
CA MET A 115 9.20 0.55 -7.96
C MET A 115 8.99 2.06 -7.84
N ILE A 116 10.08 2.85 -7.81
CA ILE A 116 10.02 4.31 -7.78
C ILE A 116 9.42 4.86 -9.07
N GLN A 117 9.74 4.30 -10.23
CA GLN A 117 9.16 4.70 -11.52
C GLN A 117 7.64 4.48 -11.56
N VAL A 118 7.17 3.32 -11.10
CA VAL A 118 5.72 3.04 -10.96
C VAL A 118 5.08 4.00 -9.97
N TRP A 119 5.72 4.22 -8.82
CA TRP A 119 5.26 5.19 -7.83
C TRP A 119 5.11 6.60 -8.43
N ALA A 120 6.12 7.07 -9.18
CA ALA A 120 6.11 8.39 -9.81
C ALA A 120 4.92 8.57 -10.77
N ALA A 121 4.58 7.53 -11.54
CA ALA A 121 3.44 7.55 -12.45
C ALA A 121 2.10 7.64 -11.69
N LEU A 122 1.95 6.84 -10.63
CA LEU A 122 0.71 6.81 -9.83
C LEU A 122 0.54 8.07 -8.99
N GLU A 123 1.58 8.55 -8.33
CA GLU A 123 1.55 9.75 -7.50
C GLU A 123 1.32 11.01 -8.33
N SER A 124 1.95 11.13 -9.50
CA SER A 124 1.72 12.27 -10.40
C SER A 124 0.28 12.31 -10.91
N MET A 125 -0.33 11.15 -11.19
CA MET A 125 -1.75 11.07 -11.51
C MET A 125 -2.62 11.44 -10.30
N ALA A 126 -2.24 11.03 -9.08
CA ALA A 126 -2.96 11.44 -7.87
C ALA A 126 -2.89 12.96 -7.66
N ALA A 127 -1.73 13.60 -7.86
CA ALA A 127 -1.58 15.04 -7.81
C ALA A 127 -2.49 15.76 -8.85
N ARG A 128 -2.55 15.24 -10.08
CA ARG A 128 -3.49 15.70 -11.11
C ARG A 128 -4.93 15.64 -10.62
N LEU A 129 -5.36 14.50 -10.10
CA LEU A 129 -6.72 14.30 -9.59
C LEU A 129 -7.02 15.20 -8.38
N ALA A 130 -6.03 15.41 -7.51
CA ALA A 130 -6.17 16.31 -6.35
C ALA A 130 -6.46 17.75 -6.78
N THR A 131 -5.81 18.26 -7.83
CA THR A 131 -6.14 19.60 -8.36
C THR A 131 -7.55 19.71 -8.91
N LEU A 132 -8.15 18.60 -9.34
CA LEU A 132 -9.49 18.60 -9.93
C LEU A 132 -10.60 18.39 -8.89
N HIS A 133 -10.33 17.62 -7.83
CA HIS A 133 -11.39 17.09 -6.97
C HIS A 133 -11.20 17.34 -5.48
N ALA A 134 -9.97 17.54 -4.99
CA ALA A 134 -9.74 17.70 -3.55
C ALA A 134 -10.27 19.05 -3.04
N PRO A 135 -10.84 19.14 -1.83
CA PRO A 135 -11.21 20.39 -1.21
C PRO A 135 -9.99 21.29 -0.94
N ASP A 136 -10.13 22.62 -1.12
CA ASP A 136 -9.04 23.58 -0.85
C ASP A 136 -8.52 23.47 0.57
N ALA A 137 -9.41 23.30 1.55
CA ALA A 137 -9.03 23.15 2.95
C ALA A 137 -8.16 21.90 3.22
N GLU A 138 -8.34 20.83 2.44
CA GLU A 138 -7.52 19.61 2.56
C GLU A 138 -6.14 19.80 1.90
N ILE A 139 -6.09 20.48 0.75
CA ILE A 139 -4.81 20.82 0.11
C ILE A 139 -3.98 21.74 1.00
N ALA A 140 -4.61 22.76 1.61
CA ALA A 140 -3.91 23.69 2.50
C ALA A 140 -3.24 23.02 3.71
N LYS A 141 -3.78 21.88 4.19
CA LYS A 141 -3.17 21.11 5.29
C LYS A 141 -1.80 20.54 4.94
N LEU A 142 -1.47 20.35 3.66
CA LEU A 142 -0.16 19.85 3.24
C LEU A 142 0.99 20.75 3.71
N ARG A 143 0.76 22.08 3.81
CA ARG A 143 1.78 23.03 4.31
C ARG A 143 2.15 22.76 5.76
N HIS A 144 1.18 22.39 6.60
CA HIS A 144 1.42 22.12 8.03
C HIS A 144 2.38 20.97 8.28
N LEU A 145 2.55 20.07 7.31
CA LEU A 145 3.54 18.98 7.41
C LEU A 145 4.98 19.50 7.45
N PHE A 146 5.21 20.74 7.00
CA PHE A 146 6.54 21.35 6.88
C PHE A 146 6.70 22.61 7.73
N ASP A 147 5.75 22.94 8.61
CA ASP A 147 5.79 24.17 9.42
C ASP A 147 7.03 24.23 10.33
N GLU A 148 7.45 23.11 10.91
CA GLU A 148 8.62 23.03 11.78
C GLU A 148 9.93 23.33 11.06
N PHE A 149 9.97 23.09 9.73
CA PHE A 149 11.18 23.28 8.91
C PHE A 149 11.28 24.67 8.27
N GLN A 150 10.32 25.58 8.53
CA GLN A 150 10.38 26.97 8.03
C GLN A 150 11.48 27.77 8.70
N ASN A 151 11.80 27.46 9.96
CA ASN A 151 12.80 28.17 10.80
C ASN A 151 13.99 27.31 11.20
N SER A 152 13.97 26.01 10.90
CA SER A 152 15.04 25.05 11.18
C SER A 152 15.40 24.28 9.92
N PRO A 153 16.67 24.23 9.52
CA PRO A 153 17.06 23.48 8.32
C PRO A 153 16.72 22.00 8.48
N PRO A 154 16.16 21.33 7.45
CA PRO A 154 15.80 19.90 7.53
C PRO A 154 16.99 18.99 7.89
N ASN A 155 18.20 19.43 7.62
CA ASN A 155 19.43 18.68 7.94
C ASN A 155 19.71 18.55 9.44
N GLU A 156 19.11 19.39 10.28
CA GLU A 156 19.22 19.31 11.74
C GLU A 156 18.22 18.35 12.35
N HIS A 157 17.15 17.99 11.62
CA HIS A 157 16.02 17.15 12.06
C HIS A 157 15.65 16.14 10.97
N LEU A 158 16.61 15.28 10.60
CA LEU A 158 16.48 14.38 9.45
C LEU A 158 15.39 13.33 9.60
N ASP A 159 15.21 12.78 10.82
CA ASP A 159 14.20 11.75 11.06
C ASP A 159 12.79 12.35 10.99
N GLU A 160 12.58 13.50 11.63
CA GLU A 160 11.32 14.24 11.61
C GLU A 160 10.98 14.70 10.21
N TYR A 161 11.98 15.21 9.45
CA TYR A 161 11.78 15.58 8.05
C TYR A 161 11.46 14.36 7.18
N SER A 162 12.12 13.24 7.40
CA SER A 162 11.85 12.00 6.67
C SER A 162 10.40 11.55 6.85
N ASP A 163 9.88 11.62 8.06
CA ASP A 163 8.50 11.25 8.36
C ASP A 163 7.50 12.24 7.77
N ALA A 164 7.76 13.56 7.87
CA ALA A 164 6.95 14.60 7.23
C ALA A 164 6.90 14.44 5.70
N ASN A 165 8.05 14.15 5.09
CA ASN A 165 8.16 13.90 3.64
C ASN A 165 7.35 12.67 3.21
N ILE A 166 7.39 11.58 3.99
CA ILE A 166 6.60 10.37 3.71
C ILE A 166 5.09 10.65 3.87
N ALA A 167 4.72 11.39 4.93
CA ALA A 167 3.35 11.81 5.17
C ALA A 167 2.82 12.66 4.01
N PHE A 168 3.62 13.60 3.49
CA PHE A 168 3.28 14.42 2.33
C PHE A 168 2.92 13.59 1.10
N HIS A 169 3.78 12.66 0.71
CA HIS A 169 3.53 11.80 -0.45
C HIS A 169 2.28 10.91 -0.28
N THR A 170 2.09 10.39 0.94
CA THR A 170 0.90 9.59 1.25
C THR A 170 -0.37 10.42 1.16
N GLU A 171 -0.30 11.67 1.62
CA GLU A 171 -1.44 12.58 1.61
C GLU A 171 -1.80 13.07 0.21
N VAL A 172 -0.81 13.36 -0.65
CA VAL A 172 -1.04 13.67 -2.08
C VAL A 172 -1.79 12.52 -2.77
N ILE A 173 -1.39 11.27 -2.49
CA ILE A 173 -2.06 10.08 -3.04
C ILE A 173 -3.51 10.00 -2.53
N ARG A 174 -3.75 10.25 -1.23
CA ARG A 174 -5.08 10.25 -0.63
C ARG A 174 -5.99 11.34 -1.25
N LEU A 175 -5.45 12.55 -1.41
CA LEU A 175 -6.17 13.69 -1.99
C LEU A 175 -6.57 13.47 -3.44
N GLY A 176 -5.85 12.64 -4.18
CA GLY A 176 -6.24 12.20 -5.53
C GLY A 176 -7.55 11.41 -5.57
N GLY A 177 -8.02 10.86 -4.44
CA GLY A 177 -9.33 10.21 -4.28
C GLY A 177 -9.52 8.90 -5.05
N SER A 178 -8.47 8.37 -5.68
CA SER A 178 -8.55 7.11 -6.42
C SER A 178 -8.17 5.92 -5.53
N GLN A 179 -9.15 5.12 -5.15
CA GLN A 179 -8.92 3.92 -4.34
C GLN A 179 -7.95 2.95 -5.01
N THR A 180 -8.01 2.81 -6.33
CA THR A 180 -7.09 1.96 -7.09
C THR A 180 -5.63 2.43 -6.97
N ILE A 181 -5.38 3.75 -7.04
CA ILE A 181 -4.04 4.30 -6.83
C ILE A 181 -3.57 4.05 -5.40
N ILE A 182 -4.43 4.32 -4.40
CA ILE A 182 -4.13 4.10 -2.98
C ILE A 182 -3.74 2.64 -2.73
N ASP A 183 -4.53 1.69 -3.24
CA ASP A 183 -4.29 0.26 -3.00
C ASP A 183 -3.02 -0.24 -3.73
N THR A 184 -2.77 0.24 -4.95
CA THR A 184 -1.58 -0.14 -5.72
C THR A 184 -0.30 0.40 -5.10
N THR A 185 -0.32 1.65 -4.61
CA THR A 185 0.85 2.28 -3.99
C THR A 185 1.16 1.75 -2.58
N ARG A 186 0.17 1.21 -1.87
CA ARG A 186 0.34 0.71 -0.50
C ARG A 186 1.48 -0.30 -0.35
N ASN A 187 1.64 -1.21 -1.29
CA ASN A 187 2.69 -2.23 -1.25
C ASN A 187 4.05 -1.69 -1.69
N LEU A 188 4.08 -0.67 -2.55
CA LEU A 188 5.30 0.02 -2.94
C LEU A 188 5.84 0.88 -1.80
N LEU A 189 4.94 1.47 -1.01
CA LEU A 189 5.26 2.46 0.03
C LEU A 189 6.31 1.94 1.02
N LEU A 190 6.23 0.69 1.43
CA LEU A 190 7.17 0.12 2.40
C LEU A 190 8.63 0.24 1.93
N HIS A 191 8.92 -0.21 0.72
CA HIS A 191 10.28 -0.16 0.18
C HIS A 191 10.70 1.27 -0.19
N VAL A 192 9.81 2.06 -0.77
CA VAL A 192 10.08 3.47 -1.10
C VAL A 192 10.35 4.28 0.19
N ARG A 193 9.58 4.04 1.26
CA ARG A 193 9.81 4.65 2.57
C ARG A 193 11.18 4.31 3.14
N ALA A 194 11.55 3.02 3.15
CA ALA A 194 12.84 2.57 3.66
C ALA A 194 14.01 3.20 2.87
N VAL A 195 13.89 3.28 1.53
CA VAL A 195 14.91 3.91 0.67
C VAL A 195 14.96 5.43 0.90
N ARG A 196 13.83 6.13 1.02
CA ARG A 196 13.80 7.56 1.35
C ARG A 196 14.51 7.83 2.66
N ARG A 197 14.21 7.06 3.72
CA ARG A 197 14.87 7.17 5.02
C ARG A 197 16.38 6.93 4.93
N ALA A 198 16.81 5.90 4.21
CA ALA A 198 18.24 5.57 4.03
C ALA A 198 19.02 6.61 3.20
N THR A 199 18.33 7.38 2.35
CA THR A 199 18.99 8.35 1.44
C THR A 199 18.84 9.80 1.86
N ILE A 200 17.95 10.13 2.80
CA ILE A 200 17.61 11.53 3.11
C ILE A 200 18.79 12.32 3.68
N SER A 201 19.68 11.65 4.42
CA SER A 201 20.90 12.25 5.00
C SER A 201 22.03 12.45 3.99
N GLN A 202 21.88 11.90 2.77
CA GLN A 202 22.93 11.95 1.78
C GLN A 202 22.96 13.30 1.07
N SER A 203 24.10 13.98 1.09
CA SER A 203 24.30 15.29 0.47
C SER A 203 23.32 16.35 0.99
N ASP A 204 22.84 17.23 0.14
CA ASP A 204 21.84 18.28 0.39
C ASP A 204 20.40 17.83 0.08
N ARG A 205 20.15 16.52 0.11
CA ARG A 205 18.91 15.92 -0.39
C ARG A 205 17.67 16.41 0.38
N ALA A 206 17.73 16.50 1.71
CA ALA A 206 16.64 17.00 2.53
C ALA A 206 16.29 18.46 2.18
N ALA A 207 17.30 19.31 2.03
CA ALA A 207 17.10 20.72 1.68
C ALA A 207 16.49 20.92 0.28
N ARG A 208 16.87 20.11 -0.70
CA ARG A 208 16.26 20.14 -2.04
C ARG A 208 14.83 19.60 -2.01
N SER A 209 14.62 18.51 -1.31
CA SER A 209 13.32 17.85 -1.23
C SER A 209 12.23 18.76 -0.65
N ILE A 210 12.53 19.53 0.42
CA ILE A 210 11.53 20.44 0.99
C ILE A 210 11.15 21.57 0.00
N ILE A 211 12.12 22.09 -0.75
CA ILE A 211 11.86 23.12 -1.76
C ILE A 211 10.92 22.57 -2.85
N ASP A 212 11.15 21.36 -3.29
CA ASP A 212 10.33 20.75 -4.32
C ASP A 212 8.94 20.38 -3.81
N ASN A 213 8.81 19.88 -2.58
CA ASN A 213 7.52 19.64 -1.96
C ASN A 213 6.69 20.92 -1.83
N LEU A 214 7.30 22.05 -1.42
CA LEU A 214 6.61 23.34 -1.34
C LEU A 214 6.16 23.84 -2.70
N LYS A 215 6.93 23.64 -3.79
CA LYS A 215 6.50 23.96 -5.16
C LYS A 215 5.33 23.09 -5.62
N ILE A 216 5.33 21.80 -5.25
CA ILE A 216 4.21 20.90 -5.55
C ILE A 216 2.95 21.38 -4.83
N ILE A 217 3.05 21.73 -3.53
CA ILE A 217 1.92 22.27 -2.75
C ILE A 217 1.39 23.57 -3.41
N GLU A 218 2.27 24.48 -3.80
CA GLU A 218 1.88 25.72 -4.47
C GLU A 218 1.10 25.45 -5.77
N ALA A 219 1.55 24.48 -6.58
CA ALA A 219 0.85 24.09 -7.80
C ALA A 219 -0.52 23.46 -7.51
N LEU A 220 -0.63 22.63 -6.45
CA LEU A 220 -1.90 22.05 -6.00
C LEU A 220 -2.89 23.15 -5.53
N GLU A 221 -2.44 24.11 -4.73
CA GLU A 221 -3.24 25.24 -4.24
C GLU A 221 -3.73 26.14 -5.38
N LYS A 222 -2.88 26.37 -6.39
CA LYS A 222 -3.24 27.16 -7.59
C LYS A 222 -4.10 26.39 -8.59
N ARG A 223 -4.37 25.10 -8.32
CA ARG A 223 -5.08 24.23 -9.26
C ARG A 223 -4.40 24.13 -10.63
N ASP A 224 -3.08 24.34 -10.68
CA ASP A 224 -2.29 24.14 -11.89
C ASP A 224 -2.03 22.64 -12.10
N THR A 225 -2.96 22.00 -12.76
CA THR A 225 -3.02 20.54 -12.96
C THR A 225 -1.78 20.01 -13.66
N GLU A 226 -1.35 20.66 -14.73
CA GLU A 226 -0.19 20.23 -15.52
C GLU A 226 1.12 20.42 -14.75
N LEU A 227 1.24 21.53 -14.02
CA LEU A 227 2.42 21.80 -13.20
C LEU A 227 2.50 20.87 -12.01
N ALA A 228 1.41 20.64 -11.28
CA ALA A 228 1.34 19.74 -10.13
C ALA A 228 1.74 18.31 -10.53
N GLU A 229 1.17 17.79 -11.63
CA GLU A 229 1.51 16.46 -12.16
C GLU A 229 3.01 16.37 -12.53
N ARG A 230 3.51 17.34 -13.28
CA ARG A 230 4.90 17.36 -13.75
C ARG A 230 5.90 17.45 -12.59
N LEU A 231 5.68 18.36 -11.63
CA LEU A 231 6.57 18.54 -10.48
C LEU A 231 6.60 17.29 -9.60
N THR A 232 5.44 16.70 -9.32
CA THR A 232 5.34 15.48 -8.52
C THR A 232 6.08 14.32 -9.18
N ARG A 233 5.89 14.13 -10.48
CA ARG A 233 6.59 13.09 -11.25
C ARG A 233 8.10 13.30 -11.20
N GLN A 234 8.57 14.51 -11.48
CA GLN A 234 10.01 14.81 -11.51
C GLN A 234 10.64 14.61 -10.15
N HIS A 235 10.04 15.16 -9.10
CA HIS A 235 10.53 15.01 -7.73
C HIS A 235 10.70 13.53 -7.33
N THR A 236 9.75 12.69 -7.70
CA THR A 236 9.84 11.25 -7.39
C THR A 236 10.87 10.53 -8.28
N LEU A 237 11.00 10.89 -9.57
CA LEU A 237 12.04 10.32 -10.44
C LEU A 237 13.46 10.76 -10.05
N ASP A 238 13.62 11.91 -9.42
CA ASP A 238 14.91 12.35 -8.88
C ASP A 238 15.40 11.42 -7.76
N LEU A 239 14.47 10.78 -7.00
CA LEU A 239 14.84 9.70 -6.09
C LEU A 239 15.38 8.49 -6.84
N ALA A 240 14.77 8.07 -7.96
CA ALA A 240 15.29 6.96 -8.76
C ALA A 240 16.71 7.25 -9.28
N THR A 241 16.93 8.48 -9.79
CA THR A 241 18.26 8.93 -10.24
C THR A 241 19.28 8.93 -9.10
N HIS A 242 18.88 9.35 -7.90
CA HIS A 242 19.74 9.33 -6.73
C HIS A 242 20.10 7.89 -6.32
N VAL A 243 19.12 6.98 -6.29
CA VAL A 243 19.33 5.56 -6.00
C VAL A 243 20.24 4.92 -7.03
N ASP A 244 20.11 5.27 -8.31
CA ASP A 244 20.97 4.75 -9.37
C ASP A 244 22.44 5.13 -9.15
N ARG A 245 22.70 6.37 -8.71
CA ARG A 245 24.07 6.88 -8.50
C ARG A 245 24.70 6.42 -7.19
N TYR A 246 23.93 6.32 -6.12
CA TYR A 246 24.42 6.18 -4.75
C TYR A 246 23.84 4.98 -3.99
N GLY A 247 23.02 4.17 -4.66
CA GLY A 247 22.29 3.06 -4.02
C GLY A 247 23.07 1.74 -3.92
N ASP A 248 24.40 1.77 -3.89
CA ASP A 248 25.23 0.55 -3.80
C ASP A 248 25.03 -0.21 -2.48
N PHE A 249 24.49 0.48 -1.44
CA PHE A 249 24.09 -0.14 -0.17
C PHE A 249 22.88 -1.07 -0.29
N LEU A 250 22.18 -1.05 -1.42
CA LEU A 250 21.02 -1.91 -1.66
C LEU A 250 21.39 -3.35 -2.08
N GLY A 251 22.65 -3.60 -2.41
CA GLY A 251 23.18 -4.93 -2.78
C GLY A 251 23.01 -5.25 -4.26
#